data_387860204e784a01a64064fceeb1b4ff
#
_entry.id   387860204e784a01a64064fceeb1b4ff
#
_cell.length_a   1.000
_cell.length_b   1.000
_cell.length_c   1.000
_cell.angle_alpha   90.00
_cell.angle_beta   90.00
_cell.angle_gamma   90.00
#
_symmetry.space_group_name_H-M   'P 1'
#
loop_
_entity.id
_entity.type
_entity.pdbx_description
1 polymer ?
#
loop_
_entity_poly.entity_id
_entity_poly.type
_entity_poly.pdbx_seq_one_letter_code
_entity_poly.pdbx_strand_id
1 'polypeptide(L)'
;MPERYRRVSYKRLGIKCTLTLFRSFGVPTMGNIKPLLKSLSKIFGHSDKNVRAEGSSLSIVLYTYLGPALLPALSDLKPVQMTELQKSFELMDAEGKGAGSGKPTRFTRKVQREREAVEDAGGDEEVGADEADGQAEEPFDPTSLLDPVDVLALFPSDLELRLSSTKWKDRLESLEECNKILTDPRNAKILDSNADAYGPLVQTLGTKCKSDANVNVVMEACKVIEGLARGLGKSFGRHRGVVMPGMMERLKERKASVVEALGKALDAVFSTVSLSDMREI
;
A
#
# COMPACT_ATOMS: atom_id res chain seq x y z
N MET A 1 -27.26 -36.51 11.62
CA MET A 1 -25.85 -35.98 11.56
C MET A 1 -25.56 -35.22 12.83
N PRO A 2 -24.43 -35.41 13.52
CA PRO A 2 -24.07 -34.70 14.72
C PRO A 2 -23.95 -33.19 14.43
N GLU A 3 -24.39 -32.38 15.34
CA GLU A 3 -24.43 -30.88 15.25
C GLU A 3 -23.05 -30.26 14.89
N ARG A 4 -21.97 -30.91 15.33
CA ARG A 4 -20.59 -30.55 15.02
C ARG A 4 -20.27 -30.59 13.51
N TYR A 5 -20.77 -31.56 12.78
CA TYR A 5 -20.57 -31.67 11.31
C TYR A 5 -21.35 -30.60 10.56
N ARG A 6 -22.55 -30.25 11.02
CA ARG A 6 -23.33 -29.15 10.43
C ARG A 6 -22.58 -27.81 10.55
N ARG A 7 -22.04 -27.50 11.74
CA ARG A 7 -21.29 -26.24 11.97
C ARG A 7 -20.03 -26.13 11.10
N VAL A 8 -19.28 -27.20 10.90
CA VAL A 8 -18.10 -27.24 10.02
C VAL A 8 -18.50 -27.03 8.56
N SER A 9 -19.56 -27.70 8.13
CA SER A 9 -20.09 -27.57 6.76
C SER A 9 -20.55 -26.15 6.45
N TYR A 10 -21.25 -25.47 7.36
CA TYR A 10 -21.66 -24.09 7.19
C TYR A 10 -20.48 -23.11 7.13
N LYS A 11 -19.46 -23.30 7.97
CA LYS A 11 -18.25 -22.45 7.94
C LYS A 11 -17.53 -22.59 6.60
N ARG A 12 -17.33 -23.80 6.13
CA ARG A 12 -16.72 -24.07 4.83
C ARG A 12 -17.53 -23.46 3.69
N LEU A 13 -18.86 -23.62 3.72
CA LEU A 13 -19.74 -23.03 2.72
C LEU A 13 -19.65 -21.50 2.71
N GLY A 14 -19.66 -20.87 3.89
CA GLY A 14 -19.49 -19.44 4.01
C GLY A 14 -18.20 -18.93 3.39
N ILE A 15 -17.06 -19.59 3.66
CA ILE A 15 -15.76 -19.22 3.06
C ILE A 15 -15.82 -19.39 1.54
N LYS A 16 -16.40 -20.47 1.02
CA LYS A 16 -16.56 -20.69 -0.43
C LYS A 16 -17.45 -19.62 -1.10
N CYS A 17 -18.55 -19.26 -0.46
CA CYS A 17 -19.42 -18.19 -0.95
C CYS A 17 -18.66 -16.84 -1.03
N THR A 18 -17.90 -16.50 0.03
CA THR A 18 -17.09 -15.30 0.06
C THR A 18 -16.01 -15.32 -1.03
N LEU A 19 -15.33 -16.46 -1.19
CA LEU A 19 -14.34 -16.66 -2.26
C LEU A 19 -14.95 -16.46 -3.66
N THR A 20 -16.12 -17.02 -3.90
CA THR A 20 -16.83 -16.87 -5.18
C THR A 20 -17.25 -15.42 -5.43
N LEU A 21 -17.70 -14.71 -4.39
CA LEU A 21 -18.05 -13.30 -4.47
C LEU A 21 -16.82 -12.44 -4.83
N PHE A 22 -15.68 -12.66 -4.19
CA PHE A 22 -14.45 -11.93 -4.50
C PHE A 22 -13.96 -12.20 -5.92
N ARG A 23 -14.00 -13.44 -6.39
CA ARG A 23 -13.64 -13.77 -7.77
C ARG A 23 -14.60 -13.14 -8.80
N SER A 24 -15.88 -13.07 -8.47
CA SER A 24 -16.90 -12.55 -9.39
C SER A 24 -16.95 -11.02 -9.41
N PHE A 25 -16.97 -10.37 -8.25
CA PHE A 25 -17.28 -8.94 -8.14
C PHE A 25 -16.13 -8.10 -7.59
N GLY A 26 -15.03 -8.72 -7.15
CA GLY A 26 -13.88 -8.03 -6.56
C GLY A 26 -14.10 -7.57 -5.13
N VAL A 27 -13.01 -7.11 -4.52
CA VAL A 27 -12.98 -6.60 -3.14
C VAL A 27 -13.75 -5.29 -2.98
N PRO A 28 -13.66 -4.30 -3.89
CA PRO A 28 -14.36 -3.01 -3.74
C PRO A 28 -15.87 -3.14 -3.55
N THR A 29 -16.48 -4.12 -4.23
CA THR A 29 -17.93 -4.34 -4.16
C THR A 29 -18.42 -4.81 -2.78
N MET A 30 -17.54 -5.38 -1.97
CA MET A 30 -17.88 -5.94 -0.66
C MET A 30 -17.90 -4.88 0.45
N GLY A 31 -17.52 -3.63 0.17
CA GLY A 31 -17.44 -2.57 1.16
C GLY A 31 -16.41 -2.86 2.25
N ASN A 32 -16.82 -2.95 3.51
CA ASN A 32 -15.87 -3.15 4.62
C ASN A 32 -15.46 -4.62 4.78
N ILE A 33 -14.23 -4.97 4.39
CA ILE A 33 -13.66 -6.32 4.56
C ILE A 33 -12.82 -6.49 5.84
N LYS A 34 -12.61 -5.44 6.66
CA LYS A 34 -11.84 -5.54 7.93
C LYS A 34 -12.32 -6.67 8.85
N PRO A 35 -13.64 -6.91 9.04
CA PRO A 35 -14.10 -8.04 9.86
C PRO A 35 -13.67 -9.40 9.29
N LEU A 36 -13.63 -9.53 7.96
CA LEU A 36 -13.16 -10.74 7.30
C LEU A 36 -11.67 -10.95 7.55
N LEU A 37 -10.85 -9.92 7.35
CA LEU A 37 -9.41 -9.97 7.60
C LEU A 37 -9.11 -10.40 9.04
N LYS A 38 -9.79 -9.81 10.03
CA LYS A 38 -9.69 -10.21 11.45
C LYS A 38 -10.13 -11.67 11.73
N SER A 39 -10.94 -12.26 10.86
CA SER A 39 -11.39 -13.64 11.01
C SER A 39 -10.43 -14.67 10.39
N LEU A 40 -9.44 -14.25 9.59
CA LEU A 40 -8.51 -15.17 8.93
C LEU A 40 -7.73 -16.02 9.94
N SER A 41 -7.22 -15.44 11.03
CA SER A 41 -6.52 -16.15 12.08
C SER A 41 -7.37 -17.30 12.68
N LYS A 42 -8.68 -17.04 12.87
CA LYS A 42 -9.63 -18.06 13.36
C LYS A 42 -9.89 -19.16 12.32
N ILE A 43 -9.91 -18.83 11.04
CA ILE A 43 -10.07 -19.79 9.93
C ILE A 43 -8.85 -20.71 9.87
N PHE A 44 -7.65 -20.17 9.93
CA PHE A 44 -6.40 -20.94 9.92
C PHE A 44 -6.16 -21.75 11.21
N GLY A 45 -6.69 -21.29 12.34
CA GLY A 45 -6.69 -22.01 13.61
C GLY A 45 -7.74 -23.13 13.72
N HIS A 46 -8.59 -23.33 12.69
CA HIS A 46 -9.67 -24.31 12.74
C HIS A 46 -9.15 -25.75 12.72
N SER A 47 -9.80 -26.66 13.49
CA SER A 47 -9.41 -28.06 13.59
C SER A 47 -9.57 -28.82 12.25
N ASP A 48 -10.58 -28.48 11.45
CA ASP A 48 -10.86 -29.11 10.17
C ASP A 48 -9.88 -28.65 9.08
N LYS A 49 -9.23 -29.62 8.42
CA LYS A 49 -8.26 -29.38 7.34
C LYS A 49 -8.90 -28.65 6.14
N ASN A 50 -10.16 -28.98 5.80
CA ASN A 50 -10.82 -28.40 4.64
C ASN A 50 -11.15 -26.92 4.87
N VAL A 51 -11.50 -26.54 6.11
CA VAL A 51 -11.75 -25.13 6.47
C VAL A 51 -10.45 -24.34 6.31
N ARG A 52 -9.31 -24.87 6.76
CA ARG A 52 -8.00 -24.22 6.58
C ARG A 52 -7.61 -24.10 5.11
N ALA A 53 -7.84 -25.14 4.31
CA ALA A 53 -7.56 -25.11 2.87
C ALA A 53 -8.39 -24.04 2.13
N GLU A 54 -9.68 -23.92 2.46
CA GLU A 54 -10.52 -22.84 1.91
C GLU A 54 -10.03 -21.46 2.38
N GLY A 55 -9.51 -21.35 3.61
CA GLY A 55 -8.85 -20.14 4.11
C GLY A 55 -7.62 -19.77 3.30
N SER A 56 -6.76 -20.74 2.96
CA SER A 56 -5.61 -20.49 2.08
C SER A 56 -6.05 -20.00 0.69
N SER A 57 -7.05 -20.66 0.09
CA SER A 57 -7.61 -20.23 -1.21
C SER A 57 -8.20 -18.82 -1.15
N LEU A 58 -8.85 -18.44 -0.05
CA LEU A 58 -9.38 -17.12 0.17
C LEU A 58 -8.25 -16.07 0.30
N SER A 59 -7.20 -16.39 1.05
CA SER A 59 -6.05 -15.50 1.23
C SER A 59 -5.31 -15.27 -0.09
N ILE A 60 -5.19 -16.26 -0.95
CA ILE A 60 -4.61 -16.14 -2.29
C ILE A 60 -5.42 -15.15 -3.14
N VAL A 61 -6.75 -15.26 -3.16
CA VAL A 61 -7.58 -14.34 -3.91
C VAL A 61 -7.55 -12.94 -3.33
N LEU A 62 -7.55 -12.80 -2.00
CA LEU A 62 -7.40 -11.49 -1.36
C LEU A 62 -6.05 -10.84 -1.71
N TYR A 63 -4.99 -11.64 -1.84
CA TYR A 63 -3.66 -11.13 -2.20
C TYR A 63 -3.63 -10.50 -3.61
N THR A 64 -4.40 -11.00 -4.57
CA THR A 64 -4.47 -10.39 -5.90
C THR A 64 -5.02 -8.96 -5.88
N TYR A 65 -5.85 -8.62 -4.90
CA TYR A 65 -6.43 -7.27 -4.74
C TYR A 65 -5.64 -6.40 -3.74
N LEU A 66 -5.20 -6.99 -2.63
CA LEU A 66 -4.62 -6.26 -1.50
C LEU A 66 -3.09 -6.25 -1.52
N GLY A 67 -2.47 -7.21 -2.20
CA GLY A 67 -1.02 -7.36 -2.20
C GLY A 67 -0.43 -7.47 -0.79
N PRO A 68 0.71 -6.81 -0.55
CA PRO A 68 1.39 -6.82 0.76
C PRO A 68 0.54 -6.28 1.93
N ALA A 69 -0.49 -5.46 1.68
CA ALA A 69 -1.39 -4.97 2.72
C ALA A 69 -2.21 -6.08 3.41
N LEU A 70 -2.22 -7.30 2.84
CA LEU A 70 -2.81 -8.48 3.49
C LEU A 70 -1.91 -9.05 4.61
N LEU A 71 -0.59 -8.87 4.53
CA LEU A 71 0.37 -9.51 5.44
C LEU A 71 0.13 -9.22 6.93
N PRO A 72 -0.21 -7.98 7.35
CA PRO A 72 -0.54 -7.69 8.73
C PRO A 72 -1.69 -8.54 9.29
N ALA A 73 -2.71 -8.84 8.47
CA ALA A 73 -3.84 -9.66 8.87
C ALA A 73 -3.50 -11.16 9.01
N LEU A 74 -2.33 -11.57 8.49
CA LEU A 74 -1.81 -12.93 8.55
C LEU A 74 -0.69 -13.10 9.60
N SER A 75 -0.30 -12.04 10.32
CA SER A 75 0.82 -12.05 11.27
C SER A 75 0.66 -13.05 12.41
N ASP A 76 -0.58 -13.35 12.80
CA ASP A 76 -0.90 -14.29 13.89
C ASP A 76 -0.90 -15.77 13.45
N LEU A 77 -0.58 -16.06 12.20
CA LEU A 77 -0.56 -17.42 11.69
C LEU A 77 0.67 -18.20 12.21
N LYS A 78 0.53 -19.52 12.25
CA LYS A 78 1.66 -20.40 12.56
C LYS A 78 2.75 -20.24 11.48
N PRO A 79 4.05 -20.28 11.86
CA PRO A 79 5.16 -20.08 10.91
C PRO A 79 5.07 -20.97 9.65
N VAL A 80 4.69 -22.23 9.81
CA VAL A 80 4.53 -23.16 8.69
C VAL A 80 3.45 -22.69 7.71
N GLN A 81 2.30 -22.24 8.21
CA GLN A 81 1.20 -21.75 7.37
C GLN A 81 1.59 -20.46 6.65
N MET A 82 2.32 -19.57 7.34
CA MET A 82 2.81 -18.33 6.75
C MET A 82 3.81 -18.61 5.63
N THR A 83 4.75 -19.56 5.84
CA THR A 83 5.73 -19.95 4.81
C THR A 83 5.06 -20.54 3.57
N GLU A 84 4.01 -21.35 3.74
CA GLU A 84 3.24 -21.92 2.61
C GLU A 84 2.52 -20.82 1.81
N LEU A 85 1.91 -19.85 2.50
CA LEU A 85 1.24 -18.71 1.85
C LEU A 85 2.24 -17.80 1.15
N GLN A 86 3.37 -17.49 1.78
CA GLN A 86 4.41 -16.66 1.18
C GLN A 86 4.94 -17.27 -0.13
N LYS A 87 5.24 -18.57 -0.16
CA LYS A 87 5.63 -19.26 -1.40
C LYS A 87 4.58 -19.13 -2.48
N SER A 88 3.29 -19.22 -2.10
CA SER A 88 2.21 -19.06 -3.08
C SER A 88 2.12 -17.62 -3.60
N PHE A 89 2.35 -16.62 -2.75
CA PHE A 89 2.36 -15.21 -3.13
C PHE A 89 3.54 -14.89 -4.04
N GLU A 90 4.75 -15.35 -3.69
CA GLU A 90 5.97 -15.19 -4.51
C GLU A 90 5.80 -15.83 -5.90
N LEU A 91 5.19 -17.01 -5.97
CA LEU A 91 4.91 -17.66 -7.26
C LEU A 91 3.94 -16.84 -8.11
N MET A 92 2.90 -16.28 -7.48
CA MET A 92 1.92 -15.44 -8.18
C MET A 92 2.54 -14.13 -8.64
N ASP A 93 3.40 -13.50 -7.83
CA ASP A 93 4.12 -12.29 -8.23
C ASP A 93 5.06 -12.56 -9.40
N ALA A 94 5.77 -13.70 -9.39
CA ALA A 94 6.62 -14.14 -10.50
C ALA A 94 5.84 -14.41 -11.80
N GLU A 95 4.58 -14.87 -11.70
CA GLU A 95 3.69 -15.08 -12.85
C GLU A 95 2.96 -13.79 -13.31
N GLY A 96 3.18 -12.66 -12.65
CA GLY A 96 2.45 -11.41 -12.93
C GLY A 96 0.96 -11.45 -12.53
N LYS A 97 0.57 -12.41 -11.68
CA LYS A 97 -0.79 -12.60 -11.17
C LYS A 97 -0.91 -12.21 -9.68
N GLY A 98 0.10 -11.51 -9.15
CA GLY A 98 0.19 -11.10 -7.75
C GLY A 98 -0.61 -9.83 -7.45
N ALA A 99 -0.02 -8.97 -6.64
CA ALA A 99 -0.63 -7.73 -6.18
C ALA A 99 -1.13 -6.85 -7.35
N GLY A 100 -2.38 -6.39 -7.26
CA GLY A 100 -2.99 -5.53 -8.28
C GLY A 100 -3.51 -6.24 -9.54
N SER A 101 -3.33 -7.56 -9.66
CA SER A 101 -3.84 -8.33 -10.81
C SER A 101 -5.32 -8.71 -10.70
N GLY A 102 -5.91 -8.51 -9.51
CA GLY A 102 -7.30 -8.87 -9.24
C GLY A 102 -8.27 -8.05 -10.09
N LYS A 103 -8.94 -8.72 -11.03
CA LYS A 103 -10.00 -8.11 -11.85
C LYS A 103 -11.33 -8.84 -11.60
N PRO A 104 -12.44 -8.12 -11.35
CA PRO A 104 -13.74 -8.75 -11.23
C PRO A 104 -14.16 -9.33 -12.58
N THR A 105 -14.79 -10.51 -12.57
CA THR A 105 -15.32 -11.15 -13.77
C THR A 105 -16.76 -10.72 -14.08
N ARG A 106 -17.42 -10.06 -13.14
CA ARG A 106 -18.81 -9.58 -13.24
C ARG A 106 -18.92 -8.20 -12.62
N PHE A 107 -19.86 -7.43 -13.13
CA PHE A 107 -20.21 -6.12 -12.57
C PHE A 107 -21.53 -6.20 -11.81
N THR A 108 -21.68 -5.35 -10.79
CA THR A 108 -22.97 -5.15 -10.13
C THR A 108 -23.91 -4.42 -11.07
N ARG A 109 -25.23 -4.59 -10.87
CA ARG A 109 -26.24 -3.86 -11.67
C ARG A 109 -26.07 -2.34 -11.62
N LYS A 110 -25.52 -1.81 -10.51
CA LYS A 110 -25.25 -0.38 -10.37
C LYS A 110 -24.14 0.03 -11.33
N VAL A 111 -22.99 -0.61 -11.27
CA VAL A 111 -21.83 -0.34 -12.15
C VAL A 111 -22.20 -0.57 -13.63
N GLN A 112 -22.99 -1.59 -13.92
CA GLN A 112 -23.44 -1.84 -15.28
C GLN A 112 -24.33 -0.72 -15.82
N ARG A 113 -25.29 -0.22 -15.03
CA ARG A 113 -26.13 0.93 -15.42
C ARG A 113 -25.33 2.22 -15.59
N GLU A 114 -24.33 2.44 -14.75
CA GLU A 114 -23.44 3.60 -14.87
C GLU A 114 -22.62 3.52 -16.17
N ARG A 115 -22.15 2.35 -16.57
CA ARG A 115 -21.48 2.12 -17.85
C ARG A 115 -22.41 2.33 -19.04
N GLU A 116 -23.61 1.73 -19.02
CA GLU A 116 -24.63 1.89 -20.05
C GLU A 116 -25.02 3.37 -20.20
N ALA A 117 -25.13 4.13 -19.11
CA ALA A 117 -25.44 5.55 -19.15
C ALA A 117 -24.30 6.41 -19.74
N VAL A 118 -23.05 5.98 -19.63
CA VAL A 118 -21.89 6.65 -20.25
C VAL A 118 -21.82 6.33 -21.75
N GLU A 119 -22.10 5.09 -22.14
CA GLU A 119 -22.15 4.67 -23.53
C GLU A 119 -23.31 5.38 -24.31
N ASP A 120 -24.44 5.62 -23.65
CA ASP A 120 -25.60 6.30 -24.26
C ASP A 120 -25.39 7.83 -24.37
N ALA A 121 -24.49 8.41 -23.59
CA ALA A 121 -24.17 9.84 -23.58
C ALA A 121 -23.06 10.27 -24.57
N GLY A 122 -22.33 9.33 -25.17
CA GLY A 122 -21.19 9.55 -26.08
C GLY A 122 -21.48 8.94 -27.47
N GLY A 123 -21.92 9.77 -28.44
CA GLY A 123 -22.03 9.37 -29.82
C GLY A 123 -20.69 8.97 -30.44
N ASP A 124 -20.72 7.89 -31.18
CA ASP A 124 -19.90 7.54 -32.35
C ASP A 124 -18.42 7.94 -32.36
N GLU A 125 -17.58 7.18 -31.63
CA GLU A 125 -16.20 6.98 -32.01
C GLU A 125 -15.84 5.49 -31.79
N GLU A 126 -15.53 4.80 -32.90
CA GLU A 126 -14.95 3.46 -32.90
C GLU A 126 -13.64 3.49 -32.15
N VAL A 127 -13.63 3.05 -30.88
CA VAL A 127 -12.40 2.84 -30.10
C VAL A 127 -12.19 1.35 -29.95
N GLY A 128 -11.02 0.91 -30.42
CA GLY A 128 -10.59 -0.48 -30.40
C GLY A 128 -10.68 -1.11 -29.01
N ALA A 129 -10.92 -2.40 -28.97
CA ALA A 129 -11.36 -3.24 -27.86
C ALA A 129 -10.39 -3.33 -26.64
N ASP A 130 -9.47 -2.39 -26.43
CA ASP A 130 -8.46 -2.47 -25.36
C ASP A 130 -8.42 -1.26 -24.39
N GLU A 131 -9.22 -0.21 -24.58
CA GLU A 131 -9.27 0.95 -23.68
C GLU A 131 -10.70 1.34 -23.30
N ALA A 132 -11.37 0.51 -22.51
CA ALA A 132 -12.56 0.92 -21.78
C ALA A 132 -12.17 1.67 -20.51
N ASP A 133 -11.65 2.88 -20.67
CA ASP A 133 -11.48 3.87 -19.59
C ASP A 133 -12.78 4.66 -19.38
N GLY A 134 -13.81 3.96 -18.89
CA GLY A 134 -15.00 4.60 -18.34
C GLY A 134 -14.76 4.92 -16.90
N GLN A 135 -14.81 6.21 -16.52
CA GLN A 135 -14.63 6.82 -15.19
C GLN A 135 -14.11 5.83 -14.17
N ALA A 136 -12.78 5.79 -14.04
CA ALA A 136 -12.10 4.89 -13.13
C ALA A 136 -12.69 5.11 -11.73
N GLU A 137 -13.44 4.12 -11.21
CA GLU A 137 -13.56 3.99 -9.77
C GLU A 137 -12.14 4.15 -9.28
N GLU A 138 -11.87 5.15 -8.40
CA GLU A 138 -10.52 5.37 -7.87
C GLU A 138 -9.94 3.99 -7.52
N PRO A 139 -8.76 3.63 -8.03
CA PRO A 139 -8.24 2.29 -7.85
C PRO A 139 -8.27 1.98 -6.36
N PHE A 140 -8.90 0.85 -6.01
CA PHE A 140 -9.07 0.44 -4.62
C PHE A 140 -7.70 0.50 -3.92
N ASP A 141 -7.55 1.45 -3.00
CA ASP A 141 -6.34 1.58 -2.20
C ASP A 141 -6.35 0.55 -1.07
N PRO A 142 -5.54 -0.51 -1.15
CA PRO A 142 -5.45 -1.51 -0.11
C PRO A 142 -5.04 -0.95 1.26
N THR A 143 -4.31 0.18 1.29
CA THR A 143 -3.85 0.81 2.53
C THR A 143 -5.01 1.42 3.30
N SER A 144 -6.14 1.72 2.64
CA SER A 144 -7.36 2.21 3.28
C SER A 144 -7.91 1.24 4.34
N LEU A 145 -7.58 -0.05 4.22
CA LEU A 145 -8.00 -1.10 5.16
C LEU A 145 -7.15 -1.19 6.42
N LEU A 146 -5.95 -0.64 6.39
CA LEU A 146 -5.04 -0.62 7.54
C LEU A 146 -5.53 0.38 8.58
N ASP A 147 -5.33 0.06 9.85
CA ASP A 147 -5.53 1.03 10.92
C ASP A 147 -4.34 2.01 10.91
N PRO A 148 -4.57 3.33 10.98
CA PRO A 148 -3.50 4.32 10.95
C PRO A 148 -2.55 4.15 12.14
N VAL A 149 -1.26 4.23 11.91
CA VAL A 149 -0.20 4.09 12.92
C VAL A 149 0.52 5.43 13.12
N ASP A 150 0.78 5.80 14.37
CA ASP A 150 1.65 6.94 14.68
C ASP A 150 3.11 6.52 14.52
N VAL A 151 3.62 6.69 13.30
CA VAL A 151 5.00 6.31 12.95
C VAL A 151 6.02 7.25 13.60
N LEU A 152 5.65 8.50 13.87
CA LEU A 152 6.55 9.45 14.53
C LEU A 152 6.96 8.97 15.93
N ALA A 153 6.04 8.35 16.65
CA ALA A 153 6.30 7.76 17.95
C ALA A 153 7.20 6.50 17.91
N LEU A 154 7.30 5.87 16.73
CA LEU A 154 8.15 4.69 16.52
C LEU A 154 9.59 5.06 16.13
N PHE A 155 9.82 6.27 15.67
CA PHE A 155 11.16 6.72 15.30
C PHE A 155 12.07 6.86 16.56
N PRO A 156 13.40 6.68 16.40
CA PRO A 156 14.33 6.86 17.49
C PRO A 156 14.23 8.26 18.10
N SER A 157 14.22 8.36 19.42
CA SER A 157 14.10 9.64 20.14
C SER A 157 15.31 10.57 19.92
N ASP A 158 16.45 10.02 19.50
CA ASP A 158 17.70 10.71 19.21
C ASP A 158 17.88 11.01 17.70
N LEU A 159 16.84 10.80 16.89
CA LEU A 159 16.87 10.94 15.44
C LEU A 159 17.40 12.31 14.99
N GLU A 160 16.87 13.40 15.53
CA GLU A 160 17.29 14.76 15.15
C GLU A 160 18.76 15.02 15.49
N LEU A 161 19.20 14.53 16.65
CA LEU A 161 20.61 14.63 17.08
C LEU A 161 21.52 13.86 16.12
N ARG A 162 21.16 12.63 15.77
CA ARG A 162 21.94 11.79 14.84
C ARG A 162 21.95 12.38 13.42
N LEU A 163 20.84 12.91 12.95
CA LEU A 163 20.77 13.60 11.64
C LEU A 163 21.63 14.87 11.60
N SER A 164 21.87 15.50 12.74
CA SER A 164 22.74 16.69 12.85
C SER A 164 24.23 16.32 13.02
N SER A 165 24.58 15.03 13.19
CA SER A 165 25.97 14.59 13.38
C SER A 165 26.86 14.97 12.19
N THR A 166 28.10 15.34 12.48
CA THR A 166 29.15 15.56 11.48
C THR A 166 29.56 14.27 10.77
N LYS A 167 29.39 13.12 11.46
CA LYS A 167 29.72 11.81 10.91
C LYS A 167 28.58 11.32 10.01
N TRP A 168 28.89 11.11 8.75
CA TRP A 168 27.89 10.62 7.79
C TRP A 168 27.33 9.23 8.14
N LYS A 169 28.10 8.40 8.85
CA LYS A 169 27.65 7.06 9.27
C LYS A 169 26.49 7.14 10.27
N ASP A 170 26.56 8.06 11.25
CA ASP A 170 25.49 8.23 12.23
C ASP A 170 24.19 8.70 11.56
N ARG A 171 24.34 9.62 10.57
CA ARG A 171 23.21 10.10 9.75
C ARG A 171 22.60 8.98 8.92
N LEU A 172 23.44 8.16 8.27
CA LEU A 172 23.01 7.05 7.45
C LEU A 172 22.25 6.01 8.27
N GLU A 173 22.83 5.56 9.38
CA GLU A 173 22.24 4.55 10.25
C GLU A 173 20.88 4.98 10.80
N SER A 174 20.73 6.26 11.20
CA SER A 174 19.45 6.77 11.66
C SER A 174 18.36 6.76 10.56
N LEU A 175 18.73 7.06 9.31
CA LEU A 175 17.80 6.99 8.16
C LEU A 175 17.44 5.56 7.79
N GLU A 176 18.38 4.62 7.87
CA GLU A 176 18.12 3.20 7.65
C GLU A 176 17.15 2.63 8.69
N GLU A 177 17.27 3.04 9.97
CA GLU A 177 16.30 2.68 11.01
C GLU A 177 14.90 3.21 10.70
N CYS A 178 14.79 4.48 10.28
CA CYS A 178 13.51 5.05 9.85
C CYS A 178 12.93 4.30 8.65
N ASN A 179 13.76 3.95 7.66
CA ASN A 179 13.32 3.21 6.49
C ASN A 179 12.82 1.80 6.83
N LYS A 180 13.45 1.10 7.78
CA LYS A 180 12.95 -0.18 8.28
C LYS A 180 11.54 -0.07 8.87
N ILE A 181 11.29 0.99 9.64
CA ILE A 181 9.99 1.26 10.24
C ILE A 181 8.95 1.55 9.14
N LEU A 182 9.29 2.40 8.17
CA LEU A 182 8.38 2.77 7.08
C LEU A 182 8.12 1.65 6.08
N THR A 183 9.07 0.72 5.92
CA THR A 183 8.93 -0.43 5.02
C THR A 183 8.10 -1.56 5.64
N ASP A 184 7.87 -1.53 6.97
CA ASP A 184 7.00 -2.53 7.61
C ASP A 184 5.56 -2.38 7.06
N PRO A 185 4.97 -3.42 6.48
CA PRO A 185 3.61 -3.37 5.95
C PRO A 185 2.55 -2.93 6.96
N ARG A 186 2.80 -3.10 8.26
CA ARG A 186 1.92 -2.65 9.35
C ARG A 186 1.85 -1.13 9.43
N ASN A 187 2.90 -0.44 9.01
CA ASN A 187 3.05 1.01 9.08
C ASN A 187 2.75 1.68 7.74
N ALA A 188 2.24 0.94 6.75
CA ALA A 188 1.97 1.47 5.41
C ALA A 188 0.93 2.60 5.40
N LYS A 189 0.05 2.66 6.42
CA LYS A 189 -0.87 3.77 6.62
C LYS A 189 -0.47 4.56 7.86
N ILE A 190 -0.03 5.79 7.66
CA ILE A 190 0.40 6.68 8.74
C ILE A 190 -0.80 7.50 9.25
N LEU A 191 -0.81 7.79 10.55
CA LEU A 191 -1.83 8.64 11.18
C LEU A 191 -1.71 10.07 10.65
N ASP A 192 -2.75 10.56 9.99
CA ASP A 192 -2.79 11.86 9.34
C ASP A 192 -3.17 13.02 10.27
N SER A 193 -3.79 12.72 11.42
CA SER A 193 -4.19 13.75 12.40
C SER A 193 -3.00 14.49 13.02
N ASN A 194 -1.81 13.92 13.01
CA ASN A 194 -0.57 14.54 13.49
C ASN A 194 0.41 14.91 12.34
N ALA A 195 -0.08 15.04 11.10
CA ALA A 195 0.75 15.30 9.93
C ALA A 195 1.62 16.57 10.07
N ASP A 196 1.14 17.57 10.82
CA ASP A 196 1.93 18.81 11.09
C ASP A 196 3.17 18.54 11.94
N ALA A 197 3.13 17.55 12.82
CA ALA A 197 4.27 17.18 13.68
C ALA A 197 5.48 16.65 12.88
N TYR A 198 5.26 16.19 11.64
CA TYR A 198 6.35 15.78 10.74
C TYR A 198 7.13 16.96 10.14
N GLY A 199 6.63 18.21 10.27
CA GLY A 199 7.25 19.40 9.65
C GLY A 199 8.76 19.53 9.91
N PRO A 200 9.24 19.53 11.16
CA PRO A 200 10.67 19.63 11.49
C PRO A 200 11.50 18.51 10.85
N LEU A 201 11.03 17.26 10.93
CA LEU A 201 11.70 16.11 10.32
C LEU A 201 11.78 16.25 8.80
N VAL A 202 10.66 16.58 8.14
CA VAL A 202 10.60 16.75 6.68
C VAL A 202 11.51 17.90 6.21
N GLN A 203 11.62 18.98 6.97
CA GLN A 203 12.55 20.08 6.68
C GLN A 203 14.00 19.60 6.77
N THR A 204 14.35 18.82 7.80
CA THR A 204 15.68 18.23 7.95
C THR A 204 15.99 17.28 6.78
N LEU A 205 15.06 16.40 6.43
CA LEU A 205 15.19 15.46 5.31
C LEU A 205 15.35 16.20 3.99
N GLY A 206 14.55 17.22 3.72
CA GLY A 206 14.67 18.08 2.53
C GLY A 206 16.06 18.73 2.41
N THR A 207 16.61 19.20 3.55
CA THR A 207 17.97 19.75 3.61
C THR A 207 19.01 18.68 3.31
N LYS A 208 18.86 17.45 3.84
CA LYS A 208 19.76 16.34 3.53
C LYS A 208 19.69 15.92 2.06
N CYS A 209 18.50 15.83 1.50
CA CYS A 209 18.34 15.56 0.06
C CYS A 209 19.02 16.63 -0.80
N LYS A 210 18.93 17.91 -0.41
CA LYS A 210 19.51 19.01 -1.17
C LYS A 210 21.02 19.09 -1.06
N SER A 211 21.59 18.99 0.15
CA SER A 211 22.95 19.49 0.44
C SER A 211 23.86 18.49 1.14
N ASP A 212 23.43 17.28 1.50
CA ASP A 212 24.35 16.34 2.13
C ASP A 212 25.48 15.92 1.17
N ALA A 213 26.71 15.91 1.68
CA ALA A 213 27.89 15.55 0.90
C ALA A 213 27.94 14.03 0.60
N ASN A 214 27.32 13.21 1.44
CA ASN A 214 27.34 11.77 1.27
C ASN A 214 26.12 11.28 0.49
N VAL A 215 26.36 10.72 -0.67
CA VAL A 215 25.35 10.24 -1.59
C VAL A 215 24.43 9.16 -0.99
N ASN A 216 24.97 8.30 -0.10
CA ASN A 216 24.16 7.26 0.54
C ASN A 216 23.15 7.87 1.52
N VAL A 217 23.56 8.92 2.26
CA VAL A 217 22.66 9.68 3.12
C VAL A 217 21.53 10.32 2.31
N VAL A 218 21.86 10.88 1.14
CA VAL A 218 20.86 11.46 0.23
C VAL A 218 19.85 10.41 -0.23
N MET A 219 20.33 9.25 -0.69
CA MET A 219 19.46 8.17 -1.15
C MET A 219 18.52 7.66 -0.04
N GLU A 220 19.05 7.47 1.18
CA GLU A 220 18.22 7.01 2.29
C GLU A 220 17.22 8.09 2.75
N ALA A 221 17.61 9.38 2.75
CA ALA A 221 16.70 10.47 3.03
C ALA A 221 15.54 10.55 2.00
N CYS A 222 15.84 10.32 0.71
CA CYS A 222 14.81 10.23 -0.34
C CYS A 222 13.83 9.07 -0.07
N LYS A 223 14.31 7.89 0.35
CA LYS A 223 13.45 6.75 0.69
C LYS A 223 12.55 7.05 1.89
N VAL A 224 13.07 7.75 2.91
CA VAL A 224 12.24 8.18 4.07
C VAL A 224 11.15 9.14 3.60
N ILE A 225 11.46 10.12 2.75
CA ILE A 225 10.45 11.04 2.18
C ILE A 225 9.42 10.26 1.35
N GLU A 226 9.84 9.32 0.52
CA GLU A 226 8.96 8.45 -0.26
C GLU A 226 8.00 7.68 0.64
N GLY A 227 8.52 7.05 1.72
CA GLY A 227 7.72 6.30 2.68
C GLY A 227 6.70 7.18 3.42
N LEU A 228 7.12 8.37 3.86
CA LEU A 228 6.23 9.33 4.52
C LEU A 228 5.15 9.85 3.57
N ALA A 229 5.51 10.17 2.31
CA ALA A 229 4.57 10.66 1.32
C ALA A 229 3.50 9.61 0.99
N ARG A 230 3.91 8.35 0.82
CA ARG A 230 2.97 7.24 0.58
C ARG A 230 2.08 6.96 1.79
N GLY A 231 2.64 6.96 3.00
CA GLY A 231 1.91 6.63 4.22
C GLY A 231 0.92 7.71 4.67
N LEU A 232 1.28 8.99 4.54
CA LEU A 232 0.43 10.13 4.87
C LEU A 232 -0.54 10.51 3.72
N GLY A 233 -0.26 10.07 2.49
CA GLY A 233 -1.09 10.38 1.32
C GLY A 233 -1.32 11.89 1.16
N LYS A 234 -2.55 12.32 0.91
CA LYS A 234 -2.90 13.73 0.69
C LYS A 234 -2.44 14.67 1.81
N SER A 235 -2.34 14.18 3.05
CA SER A 235 -1.88 14.99 4.20
C SER A 235 -0.41 15.37 4.12
N PHE A 236 0.42 14.64 3.36
CA PHE A 236 1.81 15.01 3.09
C PHE A 236 1.94 16.22 2.15
N GLY A 237 0.95 16.49 1.32
CA GLY A 237 0.97 17.57 0.32
C GLY A 237 1.32 18.96 0.89
N ARG A 238 1.02 19.22 2.18
CA ARG A 238 1.39 20.45 2.90
C ARG A 238 2.89 20.69 3.01
N HIS A 239 3.68 19.62 2.96
CA HIS A 239 5.14 19.66 3.07
C HIS A 239 5.86 19.77 1.72
N ARG A 240 5.12 19.75 0.59
CA ARG A 240 5.69 19.75 -0.77
C ARG A 240 6.67 20.91 -1.01
N GLY A 241 6.28 22.12 -0.58
CA GLY A 241 7.09 23.32 -0.76
C GLY A 241 8.46 23.28 -0.09
N VAL A 242 8.62 22.42 0.91
CA VAL A 242 9.88 22.25 1.66
C VAL A 242 10.82 21.28 0.96
N VAL A 243 10.29 20.17 0.42
CA VAL A 243 11.12 19.08 -0.11
C VAL A 243 11.37 19.20 -1.61
N MET A 244 10.36 19.58 -2.40
CA MET A 244 10.44 19.53 -3.87
C MET A 244 11.56 20.42 -4.45
N PRO A 245 11.72 21.70 -4.07
CA PRO A 245 12.72 22.57 -4.70
C PRO A 245 14.14 22.01 -4.57
N GLY A 246 14.50 21.52 -3.37
CA GLY A 246 15.83 20.94 -3.11
C GLY A 246 16.07 19.65 -3.85
N MET A 247 15.05 18.78 -3.95
CA MET A 247 15.14 17.52 -4.68
C MET A 247 15.23 17.73 -6.19
N MET A 248 14.43 18.67 -6.74
CA MET A 248 14.46 19.00 -8.17
C MET A 248 15.80 19.62 -8.59
N GLU A 249 16.38 20.50 -7.75
CA GLU A 249 17.69 21.06 -7.99
C GLU A 249 18.76 19.98 -8.08
N ARG A 250 18.66 18.93 -7.26
CA ARG A 250 19.62 17.84 -7.19
C ARG A 250 19.43 16.75 -8.28
N LEU A 251 18.37 16.77 -9.06
CA LEU A 251 18.23 15.90 -10.24
C LEU A 251 19.36 16.08 -11.26
N LYS A 252 20.14 17.16 -11.16
CA LYS A 252 21.34 17.40 -12.00
C LYS A 252 22.52 16.49 -11.62
N GLU A 253 22.40 15.69 -10.57
CA GLU A 253 23.44 14.78 -10.11
C GLU A 253 23.81 13.77 -11.20
N ARG A 254 25.12 13.46 -11.33
CA ARG A 254 25.61 12.53 -12.37
C ARG A 254 25.39 11.05 -12.02
N LYS A 255 25.21 10.74 -10.74
CA LYS A 255 25.05 9.36 -10.27
C LYS A 255 23.63 8.88 -10.49
N ALA A 256 23.44 7.94 -11.40
CA ALA A 256 22.14 7.43 -11.80
C ALA A 256 21.30 6.90 -10.61
N SER A 257 21.93 6.23 -9.63
CA SER A 257 21.22 5.72 -8.44
C SER A 257 20.63 6.84 -7.56
N VAL A 258 21.25 8.03 -7.54
CA VAL A 258 20.72 9.19 -6.81
C VAL A 258 19.53 9.78 -7.55
N VAL A 259 19.66 9.93 -8.87
CA VAL A 259 18.59 10.44 -9.73
C VAL A 259 17.37 9.54 -9.64
N GLU A 260 17.57 8.22 -9.64
CA GLU A 260 16.48 7.24 -9.48
C GLU A 260 15.80 7.37 -8.11
N ALA A 261 16.57 7.47 -7.01
CA ALA A 261 16.01 7.64 -5.67
C ALA A 261 15.23 8.96 -5.53
N LEU A 262 15.78 10.05 -6.09
CA LEU A 262 15.09 11.35 -6.15
C LEU A 262 13.81 11.27 -6.97
N GLY A 263 13.84 10.61 -8.14
CA GLY A 263 12.68 10.42 -8.99
C GLY A 263 11.54 9.70 -8.26
N LYS A 264 11.84 8.54 -7.64
CA LYS A 264 10.84 7.78 -6.85
C LYS A 264 10.22 8.60 -5.72
N ALA A 265 11.04 9.36 -5.00
CA ALA A 265 10.56 10.19 -3.92
C ALA A 265 9.72 11.37 -4.45
N LEU A 266 10.10 12.00 -5.56
CA LEU A 266 9.32 13.04 -6.22
C LEU A 266 7.97 12.50 -6.72
N ASP A 267 7.95 11.33 -7.37
CA ASP A 267 6.71 10.69 -7.83
C ASP A 267 5.75 10.43 -6.67
N ALA A 268 6.28 9.97 -5.53
CA ALA A 268 5.49 9.79 -4.32
C ALA A 268 4.94 11.12 -3.78
N VAL A 269 5.74 12.19 -3.79
CA VAL A 269 5.29 13.53 -3.37
C VAL A 269 4.25 14.08 -4.34
N PHE A 270 4.44 13.95 -5.65
CA PHE A 270 3.46 14.39 -6.66
C PHE A 270 2.12 13.67 -6.51
N SER A 271 2.11 12.38 -6.18
CA SER A 271 0.87 11.63 -5.97
C SER A 271 0.06 12.11 -4.76
N THR A 272 0.66 12.91 -3.86
CA THR A 272 -0.05 13.51 -2.69
C THR A 272 -0.78 14.81 -3.01
N VAL A 273 -0.57 15.37 -4.20
CA VAL A 273 -1.04 16.72 -4.60
C VAL A 273 -2.06 16.59 -5.72
N SER A 274 -3.12 17.39 -5.68
CA SER A 274 -4.06 17.45 -6.80
C SER A 274 -3.52 18.35 -7.92
N LEU A 275 -4.00 18.14 -9.16
CA LEU A 275 -3.63 18.98 -10.31
C LEU A 275 -3.98 20.48 -10.10
N SER A 276 -5.03 20.76 -9.32
CA SER A 276 -5.40 22.14 -8.96
C SER A 276 -4.34 22.81 -8.11
N ASP A 277 -3.71 22.08 -7.21
CA ASP A 277 -2.71 22.61 -6.28
C ASP A 277 -1.33 22.82 -6.94
N MET A 278 -1.12 22.24 -8.14
CA MET A 278 0.13 22.40 -8.89
C MET A 278 0.21 23.73 -9.66
N ARG A 279 -0.89 24.47 -9.78
CA ARG A 279 -0.89 25.77 -10.49
C ARG A 279 -0.26 26.92 -9.70
N GLU A 280 0.03 26.71 -8.42
CA GLU A 280 0.62 27.68 -7.51
C GLU A 280 2.13 27.47 -7.25
N ILE A 281 2.79 26.59 -8.00
CA ILE A 281 4.24 26.35 -8.00
C ILE A 281 4.89 26.99 -9.23
#